data_f960fff60d7edcdbae604d2255d39c7e
#
_entry.id   f960fff60d7edcdbae604d2255d39c7e
#
_cell.length_a   1.000
_cell.length_b   1.000
_cell.length_c   1.000
_cell.angle_alpha   90.00
_cell.angle_beta   90.00
_cell.angle_gamma   90.00
#
_symmetry.space_group_name_H-M   'P 1'
#
loop_
_entity.id
_entity.type
_entity.pdbx_description
1 polymer ?
#
loop_
_entity_poly.entity_id
_entity_poly.type
_entity_poly.pdbx_seq_one_letter_code
_entity_poly.pdbx_strand_id
1 'polypeptide(L)'
;DYYKRHMKDGTFVSWLALDGNNIIGTSGMSFVEKPPYFGCPSGKIGLLSSVFTNPNYRRNGIAKELLSRIVNEAKQYGCGTIQITASDMGVKLYTDFGFEHNGNFMQYKL
;
A
#
# COMPACT_ATOMS: atom_id res chain seq x y z
N ASP A 1 14.61 14.82 -0.61
CA ASP A 1 13.36 14.24 -1.10
C ASP A 1 13.11 12.88 -0.47
N TYR A 2 11.94 12.72 0.11
CA TYR A 2 11.53 11.49 0.79
C TYR A 2 11.61 10.27 -0.13
N TYR A 3 11.01 10.36 -1.32
CA TYR A 3 10.91 9.21 -2.22
C TYR A 3 12.27 8.74 -2.71
N LYS A 4 13.15 9.67 -3.07
CA LYS A 4 14.49 9.31 -3.53
C LYS A 4 15.29 8.59 -2.45
N ARG A 5 15.23 9.09 -1.21
CA ARG A 5 15.96 8.47 -0.10
C ARG A 5 15.43 7.08 0.21
N HIS A 6 14.12 6.94 0.29
CA HIS A 6 13.50 5.69 0.72
C HIS A 6 13.47 4.65 -0.40
N MET A 7 13.42 5.05 -1.65
CA MET A 7 13.63 4.11 -2.76
C MET A 7 15.05 3.57 -2.77
N LYS A 8 16.03 4.42 -2.49
CA LYS A 8 17.43 4.02 -2.48
C LYS A 8 17.74 3.03 -1.38
N ASP A 9 17.19 3.22 -0.17
CA ASP A 9 17.43 2.32 0.96
C ASP A 9 16.45 1.14 1.04
N GLY A 10 15.50 1.04 0.10
CA GLY A 10 14.57 -0.07 0.04
C GLY A 10 13.35 0.07 0.97
N THR A 11 13.16 1.22 1.62
CA THR A 11 12.02 1.43 2.53
C THR A 11 10.78 2.01 1.85
N PHE A 12 10.86 2.26 0.55
CA PHE A 12 9.70 2.61 -0.27
C PHE A 12 9.79 1.89 -1.61
N VAL A 13 8.69 1.26 -2.01
CA VAL A 13 8.57 0.62 -3.33
C VAL A 13 7.30 1.09 -4.01
N SER A 14 7.31 1.08 -5.33
CA SER A 14 6.16 1.45 -6.15
C SER A 14 6.06 0.54 -7.36
N TRP A 15 4.83 0.22 -7.73
CA TRP A 15 4.51 -0.45 -8.99
C TRP A 15 3.74 0.49 -9.89
N LEU A 16 4.05 0.45 -11.18
CA LEU A 16 3.40 1.28 -12.19
C LEU A 16 2.74 0.39 -13.22
N ALA A 17 1.55 0.76 -13.64
CA ALA A 17 0.90 0.17 -14.80
C ALA A 17 1.08 1.13 -15.97
N LEU A 18 1.53 0.62 -17.11
CA LEU A 18 1.83 1.44 -18.28
C LEU A 18 0.98 0.99 -19.47
N ASP A 19 0.55 1.97 -20.26
CA ASP A 19 0.02 1.76 -21.60
C ASP A 19 0.96 2.49 -22.56
N GLY A 20 1.85 1.73 -23.23
CA GLY A 20 2.97 2.34 -23.94
C GLY A 20 3.86 3.11 -22.97
N ASN A 21 4.01 4.42 -23.19
CA ASN A 21 4.79 5.31 -22.31
C ASN A 21 3.93 6.05 -21.28
N ASN A 22 2.62 5.77 -21.25
CA ASN A 22 1.69 6.48 -20.35
C ASN A 22 1.50 5.69 -19.06
N ILE A 23 1.66 6.38 -17.93
CA ILE A 23 1.36 5.79 -16.62
C ILE A 23 -0.15 5.83 -16.43
N ILE A 24 -0.77 4.65 -16.33
CA ILE A 24 -2.23 4.54 -16.17
C ILE A 24 -2.65 4.09 -14.79
N GLY A 25 -1.70 3.68 -13.95
CA GLY A 25 -1.97 3.29 -12.58
C GLY A 25 -0.69 3.25 -11.76
N THR A 26 -0.85 3.41 -10.45
CA THR A 26 0.27 3.36 -9.50
C THR A 26 -0.16 2.72 -8.20
N SER A 27 0.80 2.15 -7.49
CA SER A 27 0.67 1.77 -6.08
C SER A 27 1.99 2.04 -5.39
N GLY A 28 1.95 2.34 -4.10
CA GLY A 28 3.16 2.63 -3.34
C GLY A 28 3.07 2.07 -1.93
N MET A 29 4.22 1.71 -1.37
CA MET A 29 4.30 1.15 -0.02
C MET A 29 5.55 1.67 0.67
N SER A 30 5.36 2.22 1.88
CA SER A 30 6.45 2.56 2.78
C SER A 30 6.60 1.46 3.83
N PHE A 31 7.82 1.05 4.12
CA PHE A 31 8.07 0.06 5.16
C PHE A 31 8.56 0.77 6.42
N VAL A 32 7.92 0.48 7.54
CA VAL A 32 8.29 1.04 8.84
C VAL A 32 8.45 -0.09 9.85
N GLU A 33 9.22 0.18 10.89
CA GLU A 33 9.38 -0.75 11.99
C GLU A 33 8.87 -0.11 13.27
N LYS A 34 8.16 -0.90 14.05
CA LYS A 34 7.72 -0.57 15.41
C LYS A 34 8.22 -1.65 16.35
N PRO A 35 8.26 -1.38 17.65
CA PRO A 35 8.53 -2.46 18.61
C PRO A 35 7.53 -3.59 18.37
N PRO A 36 7.97 -4.85 18.40
CA PRO A 36 7.08 -5.99 18.21
C PRO A 36 5.90 -5.95 19.19
N TYR A 37 4.73 -6.34 18.72
CA TYR A 37 3.53 -6.42 19.55
C TYR A 37 2.70 -7.64 19.14
N PHE A 38 1.67 -7.96 19.92
CA PHE A 38 0.93 -9.21 19.76
C PHE A 38 0.36 -9.40 18.35
N GLY A 39 -0.18 -8.33 17.75
CA GLY A 39 -0.75 -8.39 16.40
C GLY A 39 0.30 -8.37 15.27
N CYS A 40 1.57 -8.06 15.60
CA CYS A 40 2.64 -7.98 14.62
C CYS A 40 3.99 -8.31 15.28
N PRO A 41 4.30 -9.60 15.43
CA PRO A 41 5.52 -10.02 16.13
C PRO A 41 6.81 -9.52 15.50
N SER A 42 6.84 -9.30 14.18
CA SER A 42 8.03 -8.78 13.51
C SER A 42 8.25 -7.29 13.74
N GLY A 43 7.19 -6.56 14.09
CA GLY A 43 7.22 -5.10 14.15
C GLY A 43 7.32 -4.41 12.80
N LYS A 44 7.43 -5.14 11.72
CA LYS A 44 7.52 -4.59 10.36
C LYS A 44 6.13 -4.36 9.78
N ILE A 45 5.88 -3.15 9.33
CA ILE A 45 4.56 -2.73 8.85
C ILE A 45 4.73 -2.10 7.47
N GLY A 46 3.87 -2.51 6.53
CA GLY A 46 3.74 -1.85 5.25
C GLY A 46 2.67 -0.77 5.33
N LEU A 47 3.03 0.47 5.03
CA LEU A 47 2.07 1.56 4.92
C LEU A 47 1.75 1.76 3.46
N LEU A 48 0.58 1.30 3.05
CA LEU A 48 0.14 1.38 1.67
C LEU A 48 -0.28 2.81 1.36
N SER A 49 0.33 3.39 0.33
CA SER A 49 -0.14 4.63 -0.28
C SER A 49 -1.36 4.32 -1.13
N SER A 50 -2.01 5.31 -1.69
CA SER A 50 -3.17 5.07 -2.53
C SER A 50 -2.82 4.21 -3.74
N VAL A 51 -3.71 3.27 -4.07
CA VAL A 51 -3.70 2.57 -5.36
C VAL A 51 -4.54 3.42 -6.32
N PHE A 52 -3.91 3.88 -7.38
CA PHE A 52 -4.56 4.75 -8.36
C PHE A 52 -4.63 4.07 -9.72
N THR A 53 -5.78 4.21 -10.38
CA THR A 53 -5.96 3.80 -11.78
C THR A 53 -6.66 4.92 -12.53
N ASN A 54 -6.11 5.28 -13.70
CA ASN A 54 -6.74 6.27 -14.58
C ASN A 54 -8.19 5.85 -14.87
N PRO A 55 -9.17 6.78 -14.75
CA PRO A 55 -10.58 6.45 -14.95
C PRO A 55 -10.90 5.75 -16.29
N ASN A 56 -10.16 6.05 -17.35
CA ASN A 56 -10.37 5.43 -18.65
C ASN A 56 -9.96 3.96 -18.69
N TYR A 57 -9.26 3.48 -17.69
CA TYR A 57 -8.74 2.10 -17.61
C TYR A 57 -9.35 1.31 -16.46
N ARG A 58 -10.36 1.87 -15.79
CA ARG A 58 -11.03 1.18 -14.69
C ARG A 58 -11.80 -0.04 -15.22
N ARG A 59 -12.07 -1.00 -14.32
CA ARG A 59 -12.76 -2.27 -14.62
C ARG A 59 -11.95 -3.25 -15.45
N ASN A 60 -10.65 -2.99 -15.65
CA ASN A 60 -9.75 -3.91 -16.34
C ASN A 60 -8.88 -4.73 -15.36
N GLY A 61 -9.18 -4.66 -14.07
CA GLY A 61 -8.44 -5.40 -13.05
C GLY A 61 -7.08 -4.79 -12.71
N ILE A 62 -6.75 -3.60 -13.19
CA ILE A 62 -5.45 -2.97 -13.00
C ILE A 62 -5.20 -2.65 -11.54
N ALA A 63 -6.20 -2.07 -10.84
CA ALA A 63 -6.05 -1.73 -9.44
C ALA A 63 -5.81 -2.98 -8.58
N LYS A 64 -6.55 -4.06 -8.86
CA LYS A 64 -6.38 -5.33 -8.15
C LYS A 64 -4.99 -5.93 -8.40
N GLU A 65 -4.50 -5.86 -9.63
CA GLU A 65 -3.18 -6.36 -9.97
C GLU A 65 -2.09 -5.55 -9.28
N LEU A 66 -2.20 -4.22 -9.28
CA LEU A 66 -1.26 -3.35 -8.59
C LEU A 66 -1.25 -3.63 -7.09
N LEU A 67 -2.42 -3.80 -6.50
CA LEU A 67 -2.55 -4.11 -5.08
C LEU A 67 -1.91 -5.47 -4.76
N SER A 68 -2.16 -6.48 -5.59
CA SER A 68 -1.58 -7.80 -5.42
C SER A 68 -0.04 -7.77 -5.44
N ARG A 69 0.53 -7.01 -6.38
CA ARG A 69 1.98 -6.89 -6.51
C ARG A 69 2.60 -6.16 -5.33
N ILE A 70 1.99 -5.07 -4.88
CA ILE A 70 2.54 -4.30 -3.75
C ILE A 70 2.40 -5.07 -2.43
N VAL A 71 1.33 -5.83 -2.25
CA VAL A 71 1.18 -6.71 -1.07
C VAL A 71 2.26 -7.79 -1.06
N ASN A 72 2.60 -8.34 -2.22
CA ASN A 72 3.67 -9.32 -2.32
C ASN A 72 5.02 -8.73 -1.93
N GLU A 73 5.29 -7.47 -2.27
CA GLU A 73 6.50 -6.76 -1.82
C GLU A 73 6.58 -6.71 -0.29
N ALA A 74 5.44 -6.43 0.36
CA ALA A 74 5.40 -6.40 1.82
C ALA A 74 5.68 -7.78 2.42
N LYS A 75 5.16 -8.83 1.81
CA LYS A 75 5.43 -10.21 2.25
C LYS A 75 6.92 -10.54 2.15
N GLN A 76 7.55 -10.17 1.04
CA GLN A 76 8.99 -10.40 0.84
C GLN A 76 9.85 -9.59 1.79
N TYR A 77 9.41 -8.39 2.15
CA TYR A 77 10.11 -7.56 3.13
C TYR A 77 10.02 -8.13 4.56
N GLY A 78 9.04 -8.98 4.83
CA GLY A 78 8.83 -9.57 6.14
C GLY A 78 7.81 -8.84 6.99
N CYS A 79 6.92 -8.04 6.38
CA CYS A 79 5.87 -7.34 7.10
C CYS A 79 4.87 -8.31 7.71
N GLY A 80 4.47 -8.04 8.96
CA GLY A 80 3.41 -8.80 9.62
C GLY A 80 2.03 -8.24 9.35
N THR A 81 1.95 -6.99 8.90
CA THR A 81 0.67 -6.35 8.60
C THR A 81 0.86 -5.23 7.59
N ILE A 82 -0.22 -4.85 6.93
CA ILE A 82 -0.29 -3.73 6.01
C ILE A 82 -1.42 -2.83 6.46
N GLN A 83 -1.15 -1.52 6.52
CA GLN A 83 -2.13 -0.52 6.94
C GLN A 83 -2.36 0.47 5.81
N ILE A 84 -3.59 0.95 5.69
CA ILE A 84 -3.95 1.99 4.74
C ILE A 84 -5.03 2.88 5.34
N THR A 85 -4.97 4.18 5.03
CA THR A 85 -6.08 5.10 5.24
C THR A 85 -6.86 5.18 3.94
N ALA A 86 -7.99 4.47 3.86
CA ALA A 86 -8.76 4.36 2.64
C ALA A 86 -9.77 5.52 2.53
N SER A 87 -9.90 6.06 1.33
CA SER A 87 -11.03 6.92 1.00
C SER A 87 -12.30 6.07 0.85
N ASP A 88 -13.47 6.71 0.92
CA ASP A 88 -14.74 6.00 0.73
C ASP A 88 -14.78 5.22 -0.59
N MET A 89 -14.18 5.78 -1.64
CA MET A 89 -14.13 5.11 -2.95
C MET A 89 -13.20 3.89 -2.96
N GLY A 90 -12.19 3.87 -2.10
CA GLY A 90 -11.24 2.77 -2.04
C GLY A 90 -11.65 1.64 -1.12
N VAL A 91 -12.58 1.87 -0.21
CA VAL A 91 -12.97 0.89 0.81
C VAL A 91 -13.41 -0.44 0.19
N LYS A 92 -14.22 -0.37 -0.89
CA LYS A 92 -14.69 -1.59 -1.54
C LYS A 92 -13.54 -2.41 -2.11
N LEU A 93 -12.60 -1.77 -2.79
CA LEU A 93 -11.43 -2.47 -3.35
C LEU A 93 -10.64 -3.18 -2.26
N TYR A 94 -10.34 -2.47 -1.17
CA TYR A 94 -9.52 -3.03 -0.10
C TYR A 94 -10.25 -4.12 0.68
N THR A 95 -11.54 -3.92 0.95
CA THR A 95 -12.36 -4.92 1.64
C THR A 95 -12.49 -6.19 0.80
N ASP A 96 -12.74 -6.05 -0.51
CA ASP A 96 -12.83 -7.21 -1.41
C ASP A 96 -11.50 -7.97 -1.50
N PHE A 97 -10.37 -7.27 -1.36
CA PHE A 97 -9.06 -7.90 -1.35
C PHE A 97 -8.78 -8.66 -0.06
N GLY A 98 -9.39 -8.27 1.06
CA GLY A 98 -9.20 -8.91 2.36
C GLY A 98 -8.78 -7.97 3.49
N PHE A 99 -8.72 -6.67 3.25
CA PHE A 99 -8.44 -5.71 4.31
C PHE A 99 -9.64 -5.59 5.25
N GLU A 100 -9.33 -5.42 6.54
CA GLU A 100 -10.34 -5.27 7.58
C GLU A 100 -10.22 -3.89 8.23
N HIS A 101 -11.36 -3.33 8.65
CA HIS A 101 -11.37 -2.11 9.42
C HIS A 101 -10.80 -2.34 10.82
N ASN A 102 -9.91 -1.43 11.25
CA ASN A 102 -9.41 -1.41 12.62
C ASN A 102 -9.78 -0.06 13.23
N GLY A 103 -10.78 -0.04 14.11
CA GLY A 103 -11.32 1.17 14.72
C GLY A 103 -10.52 1.73 15.87
N ASN A 104 -9.35 1.18 16.17
CA ASN A 104 -8.55 1.58 17.34
C ASN A 104 -7.58 2.73 17.07
N PHE A 105 -7.57 3.25 15.85
CA PHE A 105 -6.66 4.34 15.50
C PHE A 105 -7.17 5.67 16.07
N MET A 106 -6.28 6.37 16.81
CA MET A 106 -6.55 7.71 17.33
C MET A 106 -5.41 8.64 16.94
N GLN A 107 -5.73 9.91 16.78
CA GLN A 107 -4.77 10.90 16.31
C GLN A 107 -4.87 12.16 17.15
N TYR A 108 -3.72 12.68 17.58
CA TYR A 108 -3.62 13.99 18.22
C TYR A 108 -2.77 14.89 17.32
N LYS A 109 -3.36 16.00 16.86
CA LYS A 109 -2.63 16.95 16.02
C LYS A 109 -1.86 17.94 16.88
N LEU A 110 -0.62 18.11 16.52
CA LEU A 110 0.27 19.06 17.20
C LEU A 110 0.24 20.44 16.56
#